data_8fb850de7c08c9e56837301ad5340412
#
_entry.id   8fb850de7c08c9e56837301ad5340412
#
_cell.length_a   1.000
_cell.length_b   1.000
_cell.length_c   1.000
_cell.angle_alpha   90.00
_cell.angle_beta   90.00
_cell.angle_gamma   90.00
#
_symmetry.space_group_name_H-M   'P 1'
#
loop_
_entity.id
_entity.type
_entity.pdbx_description
1 polymer ?
#
loop_
_entity_poly.entity_id
_entity_poly.type
_entity_poly.pdbx_seq_one_letter_code
_entity_poly.pdbx_strand_id
1 'polypeptide(L)'
;MKQTSQPREDLRQRRTRKLLADALLSLLEERPLSEISVVDICQRAMVHRTTFYAHFDDKLALLRYAVDELQKYFEPVDPSLDPRTGPREYFMVLFHNALSFLKSHRGMFLTVQGAAEFYVLDEIITDALKQKLSESAPAA
;
A
#
# COMPACT_ATOMS: atom_id res chain seq x y z
N MET A 1 -33.07 -1.61 -4.60
CA MET A 1 -32.47 -1.34 -4.13
C MET A 1 -31.76 -1.77 -3.20
N LYS A 2 -31.08 -2.22 -2.86
CA LYS A 2 -30.48 -2.76 -2.00
C LYS A 2 -29.24 -2.39 -1.66
N GLN A 3 -28.53 -1.98 -2.22
CA GLN A 3 -27.25 -1.65 -2.00
C GLN A 3 -26.97 -0.77 -0.90
N THR A 4 -27.87 -0.19 -0.44
CA THR A 4 -27.70 0.77 0.62
C THR A 4 -27.32 0.17 1.94
N SER A 5 -27.41 -1.13 2.08
CA SER A 5 -27.11 -1.76 3.35
C SER A 5 -25.64 -1.81 3.67
N GLN A 6 -24.81 -1.44 2.76
CA GLN A 6 -23.42 -1.73 2.86
C GLN A 6 -22.50 -0.67 3.48
N PRO A 7 -22.89 0.58 3.73
CA PRO A 7 -21.94 1.56 4.22
C PRO A 7 -21.20 1.16 5.49
N ARG A 8 -21.92 0.61 6.47
CA ARG A 8 -21.28 0.18 7.72
C ARG A 8 -20.40 -1.02 7.53
N GLU A 9 -20.86 -1.98 6.75
CA GLU A 9 -20.11 -3.17 6.47
C GLU A 9 -18.86 -2.84 5.68
N ASP A 10 -18.99 -1.97 4.71
CA ASP A 10 -17.87 -1.51 3.92
C ASP A 10 -16.82 -0.79 4.78
N LEU A 11 -17.24 0.06 5.70
CA LEU A 11 -16.34 0.73 6.60
C LEU A 11 -15.63 -0.24 7.52
N ARG A 12 -16.33 -1.25 8.00
CA ARG A 12 -15.74 -2.28 8.85
C ARG A 12 -14.68 -3.06 8.10
N GLN A 13 -14.99 -3.43 6.87
CA GLN A 13 -14.05 -4.15 6.02
C GLN A 13 -12.81 -3.31 5.72
N ARG A 14 -13.00 -2.04 5.45
CA ARG A 14 -11.89 -1.12 5.19
C ARG A 14 -10.99 -0.97 6.41
N ARG A 15 -11.58 -0.87 7.59
CA ARG A 15 -10.82 -0.79 8.83
C ARG A 15 -10.01 -2.05 9.06
N THR A 16 -10.60 -3.20 8.80
CA THR A 16 -9.90 -4.48 8.94
C THR A 16 -8.70 -4.54 8.00
N ARG A 17 -8.90 -4.20 6.73
CA ARG A 17 -7.80 -4.20 5.77
C ARG A 17 -6.71 -3.20 6.17
N LYS A 18 -7.10 -2.05 6.67
CA LYS A 18 -6.13 -1.05 7.12
C LYS A 18 -5.33 -1.54 8.33
N LEU A 19 -6.01 -2.16 9.29
CA LEU A 19 -5.33 -2.71 10.46
C LEU A 19 -4.30 -3.76 10.05
N LEU A 20 -4.66 -4.62 9.10
CA LEU A 20 -3.75 -5.65 8.60
C LEU A 20 -2.57 -5.03 7.84
N ALA A 21 -2.83 -4.04 7.00
CA ALA A 21 -1.78 -3.35 6.25
C ALA A 21 -0.82 -2.63 7.20
N ASP A 22 -1.34 -1.92 8.18
CA ASP A 22 -0.52 -1.21 9.16
C ASP A 22 0.34 -2.19 9.96
N ALA A 23 -0.23 -3.35 10.31
CA ALA A 23 0.51 -4.39 11.03
C ALA A 23 1.66 -4.93 10.19
N LEU A 24 1.42 -5.19 8.91
CA LEU A 24 2.47 -5.67 8.02
C LEU A 24 3.59 -4.64 7.88
N LEU A 25 3.25 -3.39 7.65
CA LEU A 25 4.25 -2.33 7.52
C LEU A 25 5.06 -2.16 8.80
N SER A 26 4.41 -2.27 9.95
CA SER A 26 5.08 -2.22 11.25
C SER A 26 6.07 -3.37 11.41
N LEU A 27 5.67 -4.58 11.02
CA LEU A 27 6.53 -5.75 11.10
C LEU A 27 7.71 -5.66 10.13
N LEU A 28 7.51 -5.05 8.98
CA LEU A 28 8.58 -4.86 8.00
C LEU A 28 9.68 -3.93 8.50
N GLU A 29 9.41 -3.09 9.49
CA GLU A 29 10.44 -2.29 10.12
C GLU A 29 11.31 -3.11 11.06
N GLU A 30 10.83 -4.28 11.48
CA GLU A 30 11.54 -5.15 12.42
C GLU A 30 12.27 -6.29 11.75
N ARG A 31 11.73 -6.84 10.66
CA ARG A 31 12.32 -7.99 10.00
C ARG A 31 11.82 -8.12 8.56
N PRO A 32 12.55 -8.89 7.75
CA PRO A 32 12.19 -9.03 6.33
C PRO A 32 10.89 -9.81 6.14
N LEU A 33 10.28 -9.61 4.99
CA LEU A 33 9.00 -10.23 4.65
C LEU A 33 9.05 -11.75 4.74
N SER A 34 10.16 -12.36 4.38
CA SER A 34 10.32 -13.81 4.43
C SER A 34 10.18 -14.37 5.84
N GLU A 35 10.44 -13.55 6.86
CA GLU A 35 10.36 -13.95 8.26
C GLU A 35 9.05 -13.53 8.91
N ILE A 36 8.12 -12.98 8.15
CA ILE A 36 6.82 -12.56 8.65
C ILE A 36 5.77 -13.55 8.16
N SER A 37 5.04 -14.14 9.11
CA SER A 37 3.95 -15.06 8.78
C SER A 37 2.60 -14.35 8.86
N VAL A 38 1.58 -14.98 8.27
CA VAL A 38 0.20 -14.49 8.41
C VAL A 38 -0.20 -14.44 9.88
N VAL A 39 0.25 -15.43 10.67
CA VAL A 39 -0.02 -15.44 12.12
C VAL A 39 0.56 -14.20 12.79
N ASP A 40 1.81 -13.85 12.44
CA ASP A 40 2.44 -12.66 13.00
C ASP A 40 1.65 -11.39 12.69
N ILE A 41 1.20 -11.28 11.45
CA ILE A 41 0.42 -10.12 11.01
C ILE A 41 -0.90 -10.05 11.78
N CYS A 42 -1.59 -11.18 11.87
CA CYS A 42 -2.88 -11.25 12.55
C CYS A 42 -2.76 -10.93 14.03
N GLN A 43 -1.71 -11.42 14.68
CA GLN A 43 -1.47 -11.13 16.09
C GLN A 43 -1.21 -9.64 16.30
N ARG A 44 -0.38 -9.04 15.46
CA ARG A 44 -0.07 -7.62 15.55
C ARG A 44 -1.32 -6.77 15.30
N ALA A 45 -2.16 -7.16 14.36
CA ALA A 45 -3.38 -6.43 14.00
C ALA A 45 -4.55 -6.74 14.93
N MET A 46 -4.44 -7.77 15.75
CA MET A 46 -5.52 -8.28 16.61
C MET A 46 -6.73 -8.69 15.77
N VAL A 47 -6.46 -9.42 14.70
CA VAL A 47 -7.46 -9.91 13.76
C VAL A 47 -7.33 -11.42 13.64
N HIS A 48 -8.45 -12.12 13.56
CA HIS A 48 -8.43 -13.58 13.40
C HIS A 48 -7.95 -13.99 12.01
N ARG A 49 -7.31 -15.14 11.93
CA ARG A 49 -6.83 -15.70 10.66
C ARG A 49 -7.95 -15.86 9.64
N THR A 50 -9.12 -16.33 10.08
CA THR A 50 -10.27 -16.45 9.19
C THR A 50 -10.63 -15.12 8.56
N THR A 51 -10.58 -14.06 9.35
CA THR A 51 -10.85 -12.71 8.84
C THR A 51 -9.79 -12.29 7.84
N PHE A 52 -8.52 -12.60 8.13
CA PHE A 52 -7.44 -12.31 7.17
C PHE A 52 -7.74 -12.94 5.82
N TYR A 53 -8.02 -14.25 5.82
CA TYR A 53 -8.25 -14.98 4.57
C TYR A 53 -9.56 -14.65 3.88
N ALA A 54 -10.47 -13.97 4.57
CA ALA A 54 -11.66 -13.41 3.94
C ALA A 54 -11.32 -12.21 3.06
N HIS A 55 -10.18 -11.55 3.32
CA HIS A 55 -9.76 -10.35 2.60
C HIS A 55 -8.58 -10.58 1.67
N PHE A 56 -7.66 -11.45 2.04
CA PHE A 56 -6.41 -11.64 1.29
C PHE A 56 -6.07 -13.12 1.18
N ASP A 57 -5.59 -13.51 0.03
CA ASP A 57 -5.17 -14.91 -0.21
C ASP A 57 -3.90 -15.26 0.56
N ASP A 58 -2.97 -14.31 0.65
CA ASP A 58 -1.70 -14.52 1.32
C ASP A 58 -1.10 -13.17 1.72
N LYS A 59 0.10 -13.21 2.31
CA LYS A 59 0.75 -11.98 2.76
C LYS A 59 1.21 -11.09 1.59
N LEU A 60 1.44 -11.67 0.41
CA LEU A 60 1.80 -10.88 -0.77
C LEU A 60 0.63 -10.06 -1.26
N ALA A 61 -0.58 -10.64 -1.22
CA ALA A 61 -1.79 -9.90 -1.57
C ALA A 61 -1.98 -8.71 -0.63
N LEU A 62 -1.71 -8.93 0.66
CA LEU A 62 -1.76 -7.84 1.64
C LEU A 62 -0.69 -6.79 1.36
N LEU A 63 0.51 -7.21 0.98
CA LEU A 63 1.59 -6.29 0.66
C LEU A 63 1.21 -5.40 -0.53
N ARG A 64 0.62 -5.99 -1.57
CA ARG A 64 0.16 -5.22 -2.73
C ARG A 64 -0.88 -4.17 -2.31
N TYR A 65 -1.80 -4.58 -1.47
CA TYR A 65 -2.81 -3.66 -0.94
C TYR A 65 -2.15 -2.52 -0.15
N ALA A 66 -1.19 -2.85 0.71
CA ALA A 66 -0.51 -1.87 1.54
C ALA A 66 0.25 -0.84 0.70
N VAL A 67 0.95 -1.30 -0.33
CA VAL A 67 1.67 -0.40 -1.23
C VAL A 67 0.71 0.50 -1.99
N ASP A 68 -0.41 -0.06 -2.43
CA ASP A 68 -1.43 0.69 -3.14
C ASP A 68 -2.01 1.81 -2.27
N GLU A 69 -2.25 1.51 -0.99
CA GLU A 69 -2.75 2.51 -0.05
C GLU A 69 -1.70 3.58 0.25
N LEU A 70 -0.44 3.19 0.37
CA LEU A 70 0.65 4.15 0.55
C LEU A 70 0.76 5.11 -0.63
N GLN A 71 0.54 4.59 -1.83
CA GLN A 71 0.59 5.39 -3.03
C GLN A 71 -0.43 6.52 -2.99
N LYS A 72 -1.64 6.22 -2.53
CA LYS A 72 -2.68 7.23 -2.35
C LYS A 72 -2.26 8.30 -1.34
N TYR A 73 -1.54 7.87 -0.31
CA TYR A 73 -1.05 8.77 0.73
C TYR A 73 -0.03 9.76 0.18
N PHE A 74 0.72 9.37 -0.85
CA PHE A 74 1.73 10.24 -1.46
C PHE A 74 1.15 11.24 -2.45
N GLU A 75 -0.08 11.03 -2.89
CA GLU A 75 -0.70 11.93 -3.84
C GLU A 75 -0.82 13.35 -3.26
N PRO A 76 -0.61 14.39 -4.11
CA PRO A 76 -0.76 15.76 -3.65
C PRO A 76 -2.15 16.03 -3.07
N VAL A 77 -2.18 16.71 -1.94
CA VAL A 77 -3.43 17.10 -1.30
C VAL A 77 -4.07 18.31 -1.99
N ASP A 78 -3.25 19.12 -2.63
CA ASP A 78 -3.72 20.33 -3.31
C ASP A 78 -4.56 19.95 -4.53
N PRO A 79 -5.87 20.28 -4.54
CA PRO A 79 -6.74 19.91 -5.64
C PRO A 79 -6.42 20.62 -6.96
N SER A 80 -5.61 21.67 -6.92
CA SER A 80 -5.20 22.34 -8.14
C SER A 80 -4.13 21.57 -8.90
N LEU A 81 -3.47 20.63 -8.25
CA LEU A 81 -2.46 19.79 -8.87
C LEU A 81 -3.12 18.57 -9.51
N ASP A 82 -3.04 18.48 -10.82
CA ASP A 82 -3.67 17.43 -11.60
C ASP A 82 -2.63 16.83 -12.53
N PRO A 83 -2.45 15.50 -12.52
CA PRO A 83 -1.44 14.87 -13.38
C PRO A 83 -1.74 15.04 -14.87
N ARG A 84 -2.97 15.40 -15.24
CA ARG A 84 -3.34 15.58 -16.65
C ARG A 84 -2.99 16.96 -17.16
N THR A 85 -3.12 18.00 -16.31
CA THR A 85 -2.90 19.39 -16.72
C THR A 85 -1.54 19.91 -16.32
N GLY A 86 -0.98 19.44 -15.21
CA GLY A 86 0.34 19.83 -14.74
C GLY A 86 1.12 18.62 -14.24
N PRO A 87 1.49 17.69 -15.14
CA PRO A 87 2.14 16.46 -14.70
C PRO A 87 3.45 16.71 -13.96
N ARG A 88 4.23 17.67 -14.37
CA ARG A 88 5.51 17.94 -13.74
C ARG A 88 5.34 18.29 -12.27
N GLU A 89 4.48 19.24 -11.98
CA GLU A 89 4.25 19.72 -10.62
C GLU A 89 3.63 18.61 -9.76
N TYR A 90 2.67 17.90 -10.34
CA TYR A 90 2.01 16.81 -9.63
C TYR A 90 3.02 15.71 -9.23
N PHE A 91 3.80 15.24 -10.18
CA PHE A 91 4.75 14.17 -9.91
C PHE A 91 5.92 14.62 -9.04
N MET A 92 6.31 15.88 -9.10
CA MET A 92 7.33 16.39 -8.19
C MET A 92 6.87 16.31 -6.73
N VAL A 93 5.63 16.69 -6.46
CA VAL A 93 5.07 16.61 -5.11
C VAL A 93 4.91 15.15 -4.70
N LEU A 94 4.41 14.31 -5.60
CA LEU A 94 4.24 12.90 -5.32
C LEU A 94 5.57 12.24 -4.94
N PHE A 95 6.62 12.47 -5.72
CA PHE A 95 7.93 11.89 -5.46
C PHE A 95 8.55 12.48 -4.19
N HIS A 96 8.34 13.76 -3.93
CA HIS A 96 8.81 14.38 -2.69
C HIS A 96 8.17 13.68 -1.48
N ASN A 97 6.87 13.46 -1.54
CA ASN A 97 6.16 12.79 -0.45
C ASN A 97 6.67 11.35 -0.27
N ALA A 98 6.89 10.64 -1.36
CA ALA A 98 7.41 9.28 -1.32
C ALA A 98 8.82 9.24 -0.72
N LEU A 99 9.69 10.15 -1.13
CA LEU A 99 11.04 10.22 -0.59
C LEU A 99 11.04 10.58 0.89
N SER A 100 10.14 11.45 1.31
CA SER A 100 10.01 11.80 2.73
C SER A 100 9.58 10.59 3.53
N PHE A 101 8.66 9.79 2.99
CA PHE A 101 8.25 8.55 3.65
C PHE A 101 9.41 7.57 3.75
N LEU A 102 10.17 7.38 2.67
CA LEU A 102 11.35 6.52 2.67
C LEU A 102 12.34 6.94 3.74
N LYS A 103 12.59 8.23 3.84
CA LYS A 103 13.52 8.78 4.81
C LYS A 103 13.04 8.52 6.24
N SER A 104 11.76 8.66 6.49
CA SER A 104 11.17 8.44 7.81
C SER A 104 11.12 6.96 8.19
N HIS A 105 11.08 6.06 7.21
CA HIS A 105 10.93 4.61 7.44
C HIS A 105 12.12 3.83 6.88
N ARG A 106 13.32 4.34 7.13
CA ARG A 106 14.54 3.71 6.61
C ARG A 106 14.68 2.25 7.00
N GLY A 107 14.26 1.91 8.23
CA GLY A 107 14.36 0.53 8.71
C GLY A 107 13.63 -0.46 7.81
N MET A 108 12.48 -0.07 7.31
CA MET A 108 11.68 -0.93 6.43
C MET A 108 12.46 -1.32 5.17
N PHE A 109 13.20 -0.39 4.59
CA PHE A 109 13.94 -0.65 3.36
C PHE A 109 15.27 -1.35 3.62
N LEU A 110 15.87 -1.11 4.78
CA LEU A 110 17.11 -1.78 5.14
C LEU A 110 16.91 -3.25 5.49
N THR A 111 15.69 -3.65 5.84
CA THR A 111 15.38 -5.06 6.11
C THR A 111 15.08 -5.85 4.84
N VAL A 112 14.88 -5.19 3.70
CA VAL A 112 14.66 -5.86 2.41
C VAL A 112 16.03 -6.21 1.85
N GLN A 113 16.56 -7.35 2.28
CA GLN A 113 17.90 -7.78 1.87
C GLN A 113 17.92 -9.02 0.98
N GLY A 114 16.80 -9.72 0.92
CA GLY A 114 16.69 -10.89 0.08
C GLY A 114 16.35 -10.52 -1.36
N ALA A 115 17.02 -11.15 -2.32
CA ALA A 115 16.75 -10.87 -3.74
C ALA A 115 15.29 -11.09 -4.10
N ALA A 116 14.68 -12.16 -3.54
CA ALA A 116 13.29 -12.46 -3.83
C ALA A 116 12.35 -11.37 -3.35
N GLU A 117 12.60 -10.84 -2.16
CA GLU A 117 11.77 -9.77 -1.60
C GLU A 117 11.92 -8.49 -2.39
N PHE A 118 13.14 -8.18 -2.79
CA PHE A 118 13.43 -7.02 -3.61
C PHE A 118 12.64 -7.09 -4.92
N TYR A 119 12.65 -8.24 -5.58
CA TYR A 119 11.94 -8.41 -6.85
C TYR A 119 10.44 -8.24 -6.68
N VAL A 120 9.87 -8.76 -5.60
CA VAL A 120 8.44 -8.62 -5.33
C VAL A 120 8.08 -7.15 -5.13
N LEU A 121 8.84 -6.44 -4.32
CA LEU A 121 8.59 -5.02 -4.08
C LEU A 121 8.77 -4.20 -5.35
N ASP A 122 9.83 -4.49 -6.11
CA ASP A 122 10.10 -3.80 -7.37
C ASP A 122 8.93 -3.99 -8.35
N GLU A 123 8.43 -5.21 -8.46
CA GLU A 123 7.30 -5.50 -9.34
C GLU A 123 6.05 -4.73 -8.91
N ILE A 124 5.74 -4.74 -7.61
CA ILE A 124 4.57 -4.04 -7.10
C ILE A 124 4.68 -2.54 -7.35
N ILE A 125 5.82 -1.96 -7.05
CA ILE A 125 6.05 -0.52 -7.22
C ILE A 125 6.01 -0.16 -8.71
N THR A 126 6.63 -0.98 -9.56
CA THR A 126 6.65 -0.74 -10.98
C THR A 126 5.25 -0.78 -11.57
N ASP A 127 4.45 -1.78 -11.19
CA ASP A 127 3.07 -1.88 -11.65
C ASP A 127 2.24 -0.69 -11.21
N ALA A 128 2.43 -0.25 -9.97
CA ALA A 128 1.72 0.91 -9.42
C ALA A 128 2.07 2.18 -10.19
N LEU A 129 3.35 2.38 -10.50
CA LEU A 129 3.79 3.53 -11.28
C LEU A 129 3.28 3.49 -12.71
N LYS A 130 3.30 2.32 -13.34
CA LYS A 130 2.77 2.16 -14.70
C LYS A 130 1.29 2.52 -14.74
N GLN A 131 0.54 2.05 -13.76
CA GLN A 131 -0.89 2.36 -13.68
C GLN A 131 -1.11 3.85 -13.53
N LYS A 132 -0.35 4.50 -12.65
CA LYS A 132 -0.48 5.93 -12.40
C LYS A 132 -0.14 6.75 -13.66
N LEU A 133 0.92 6.39 -14.35
CA LEU A 133 1.30 7.07 -15.58
C LEU A 133 0.26 6.86 -16.67
N SER A 134 -0.31 5.67 -16.75
CA SER A 134 -1.37 5.39 -17.71
C SER A 134 -2.61 6.24 -17.46
N GLU A 135 -2.99 6.40 -16.19
CA GLU A 135 -4.13 7.22 -15.81
C GLU A 135 -3.90 8.71 -16.10
N SER A 136 -2.65 9.15 -16.07
CA SER A 136 -2.31 10.54 -16.32
C SER A 136 -2.02 10.84 -17.79
N ALA A 137 -1.95 9.83 -18.63
CA ALA A 137 -1.67 10.02 -20.05
C ALA A 137 -2.83 10.78 -20.73
N PRO A 138 -2.53 11.72 -21.60
CA PRO A 138 -3.58 12.42 -22.33
C PRO A 138 -4.31 11.47 -23.24
N ALA A 139 -5.60 11.69 -23.41
CA ALA A 139 -6.40 10.91 -24.33
C ALA A 139 -5.91 11.19 -25.75
N ALA A 140 -5.60 10.14 -26.47
CA ALA A 140 -5.10 10.29 -27.82
C ALA A 140 -6.23 10.64 -28.78
#